data_4000d0bea29cb56fcc28042c3808d0cb
#
_entry.id   4000d0bea29cb56fcc28042c3808d0cb
#
_cell.length_a   1.000
_cell.length_b   1.000
_cell.length_c   1.000
_cell.angle_alpha   90.00
_cell.angle_beta   90.00
_cell.angle_gamma   90.00
#
_symmetry.space_group_name_H-M   'P 1'
#
loop_
_entity.id
_entity.type
_entity.pdbx_description
1 polymer ?
#
loop_
_entity_poly.entity_id
_entity_poly.type
_entity_poly.pdbx_seq_one_letter_code
_entity_poly.pdbx_strand_id
1 'polypeptide(L)'
;ADPDRKRFKHTGLDKIIDEVQAIPLKYKEDIPDGADIIRRYYEIDANPENEDPAMHDQAVHKLAMECKRANAAIIEQIIDKHEMFKRTKGQKPLTPDELDDTPFEYLIPGLLPKPWTLLVHADGGTGKTAMCQTLAKHIGQGKDFNVYGSLVNVPVGKVLWLNGDQNERILRRQMKLIGCDKNVKVVTEWDMQWYARFKRMQKKYAYDLIVIDSLDGCNDSNPYEENRREYALPIKKLVRRNGQ
;
A
#
# COMPACT_ATOMS: atom_id res chain seq x y z
N ALA A 1 28.83 39.76 15.83
CA ALA A 1 28.35 38.75 16.79
C ALA A 1 26.88 39.02 17.04
N ASP A 2 26.05 38.12 16.56
CA ASP A 2 24.59 38.17 16.62
C ASP A 2 24.12 37.91 18.07
N PRO A 3 23.46 38.88 18.75
CA PRO A 3 23.02 38.72 20.12
C PRO A 3 21.88 37.69 20.29
N ASP A 4 21.21 37.22 19.20
CA ASP A 4 20.14 36.26 19.27
C ASP A 4 20.57 34.80 19.33
N ARG A 5 21.85 34.49 19.16
CA ARG A 5 22.39 33.13 19.29
C ARG A 5 22.43 32.58 20.72
N LYS A 6 22.12 33.37 21.75
CA LYS A 6 22.11 32.96 23.16
C LYS A 6 20.74 32.51 23.68
N ARG A 7 19.65 32.60 22.89
CA ARG A 7 18.28 32.30 23.34
C ARG A 7 17.82 30.86 23.17
N PHE A 8 18.57 29.99 22.52
CA PHE A 8 18.21 28.58 22.31
C PHE A 8 18.96 27.59 23.22
N LYS A 9 19.46 28.03 24.35
CA LYS A 9 19.95 27.14 25.41
C LYS A 9 18.77 26.81 26.32
N HIS A 10 18.43 25.53 26.39
CA HIS A 10 17.39 24.87 27.18
C HIS A 10 16.00 24.85 26.55
N THR A 11 15.86 24.23 25.40
CA THR A 11 14.60 23.67 24.94
C THR A 11 14.38 22.37 25.71
N GLY A 12 13.12 22.08 26.09
CA GLY A 12 12.77 20.88 26.86
C GLY A 12 13.23 19.55 26.26
N LEU A 13 13.82 19.57 25.07
CA LEU A 13 14.46 18.43 24.42
C LEU A 13 15.71 17.93 25.16
N ASP A 14 16.54 18.86 25.70
CA ASP A 14 17.76 18.48 26.42
C ASP A 14 17.39 17.78 27.76
N LYS A 15 16.32 18.26 28.43
CA LYS A 15 15.77 17.58 29.60
C LYS A 15 15.24 16.18 29.29
N ILE A 16 14.54 16.03 28.16
CA ILE A 16 14.04 14.73 27.72
C ILE A 16 15.18 13.79 27.37
N ILE A 17 16.25 14.30 26.74
CA ILE A 17 17.46 13.51 26.42
C ILE A 17 18.15 13.07 27.71
N ASP A 18 18.31 13.98 28.68
CA ASP A 18 18.92 13.67 29.97
C ASP A 18 18.05 12.68 30.79
N GLU A 19 16.72 12.84 30.78
CA GLU A 19 15.80 11.90 31.42
C GLU A 19 15.82 10.51 30.75
N VAL A 20 15.94 10.45 29.43
CA VAL A 20 16.07 9.18 28.68
C VAL A 20 17.44 8.53 28.92
N GLN A 21 18.50 9.32 29.09
CA GLN A 21 19.84 8.81 29.44
C GLN A 21 19.94 8.37 30.89
N ALA A 22 19.13 8.95 31.78
CA ALA A 22 19.06 8.61 33.21
C ALA A 22 18.23 7.34 33.50
N ILE A 23 17.57 6.75 32.49
CA ILE A 23 16.87 5.47 32.65
C ILE A 23 17.92 4.38 32.96
N PRO A 24 17.84 3.69 34.13
CA PRO A 24 18.83 2.70 34.51
C PRO A 24 19.00 1.64 33.41
N LEU A 25 20.21 1.27 33.12
CA LEU A 25 20.60 0.21 32.14
C LEU A 25 19.83 -1.11 32.33
N LYS A 26 19.36 -1.37 33.55
CA LYS A 26 18.53 -2.53 33.89
C LYS A 26 17.21 -2.62 33.09
N TYR A 27 16.71 -1.51 32.54
CA TYR A 27 15.52 -1.49 31.67
C TYR A 27 15.84 -1.63 30.19
N LYS A 28 17.13 -1.58 29.79
CA LYS A 28 17.52 -1.73 28.39
C LYS A 28 17.55 -3.19 27.93
N GLU A 29 17.80 -4.11 28.87
CA GLU A 29 17.92 -5.54 28.57
C GLU A 29 16.55 -6.23 28.30
N ASP A 30 15.46 -5.65 28.84
CA ASP A 30 14.10 -6.19 28.69
C ASP A 30 13.27 -5.57 27.54
N ILE A 31 13.83 -4.63 26.79
CA ILE A 31 13.13 -4.03 25.65
C ILE A 31 13.58 -4.74 24.40
N PRO A 32 12.70 -5.45 23.68
CA PRO A 32 13.03 -6.09 22.41
C PRO A 32 13.72 -5.10 21.49
N ASP A 33 14.81 -5.51 20.87
CA ASP A 33 15.49 -4.68 19.89
C ASP A 33 14.62 -4.47 18.64
N GLY A 34 15.03 -3.56 17.76
CA GLY A 34 14.29 -3.27 16.54
C GLY A 34 14.13 -4.52 15.63
N ALA A 35 15.11 -5.44 15.66
CA ALA A 35 15.07 -6.66 14.86
C ALA A 35 14.02 -7.65 15.39
N ASP A 36 13.89 -7.78 16.70
CA ASP A 36 12.86 -8.63 17.32
C ASP A 36 11.45 -8.07 17.05
N ILE A 37 11.27 -6.76 17.17
CA ILE A 37 9.99 -6.09 16.84
C ILE A 37 9.62 -6.36 15.39
N ILE A 38 10.55 -6.21 14.46
CA ILE A 38 10.32 -6.44 13.03
C ILE A 38 9.94 -7.89 12.77
N ARG A 39 10.67 -8.85 13.33
CA ARG A 39 10.38 -10.28 13.19
C ARG A 39 8.97 -10.61 13.68
N ARG A 40 8.61 -10.17 14.89
CA ARG A 40 7.31 -10.44 15.52
C ARG A 40 6.15 -9.77 14.77
N TYR A 41 6.37 -8.58 14.23
CA TYR A 41 5.37 -7.93 13.37
C TYR A 41 5.09 -8.77 12.11
N TYR A 42 6.10 -9.29 11.45
CA TYR A 42 5.89 -10.15 10.28
C TYR A 42 5.24 -11.50 10.64
N GLU A 43 5.45 -12.02 11.83
CA GLU A 43 4.74 -13.19 12.33
C GLU A 43 3.23 -12.89 12.52
N ILE A 44 2.89 -11.72 13.07
CA ILE A 44 1.50 -11.25 13.17
C ILE A 44 0.87 -11.12 11.78
N ASP A 45 1.57 -10.47 10.86
CA ASP A 45 1.11 -10.21 9.48
C ASP A 45 0.92 -11.52 8.67
N ALA A 46 1.69 -12.55 8.99
CA ALA A 46 1.61 -13.87 8.36
C ALA A 46 0.56 -14.81 8.98
N ASN A 47 0.07 -14.53 10.18
CA ASN A 47 -0.87 -15.39 10.88
C ASN A 47 -2.28 -15.28 10.24
N PRO A 48 -2.88 -16.40 9.76
CA PRO A 48 -4.23 -16.37 9.19
C PRO A 48 -5.32 -15.89 10.15
N GLU A 49 -5.15 -16.08 11.47
CA GLU A 49 -6.11 -15.60 12.48
C GLU A 49 -6.19 -14.07 12.52
N ASN A 50 -5.16 -13.37 12.06
CA ASN A 50 -5.10 -11.92 11.94
C ASN A 50 -5.57 -11.43 10.56
N GLU A 51 -6.37 -12.22 9.82
CA GLU A 51 -6.97 -11.77 8.56
C GLU A 51 -8.01 -10.67 8.79
N ASP A 52 -8.72 -10.74 9.91
CA ASP A 52 -9.61 -9.68 10.37
C ASP A 52 -8.76 -8.47 10.79
N PRO A 53 -9.02 -7.25 10.25
CA PRO A 53 -8.30 -6.04 10.62
C PRO A 53 -8.30 -5.75 12.12
N ALA A 54 -9.43 -5.97 12.80
CA ALA A 54 -9.52 -5.74 14.25
C ALA A 54 -8.61 -6.69 15.04
N MET A 55 -8.51 -7.96 14.60
CA MET A 55 -7.60 -8.93 15.22
C MET A 55 -6.14 -8.58 14.94
N HIS A 56 -5.83 -8.14 13.72
CA HIS A 56 -4.50 -7.65 13.37
C HIS A 56 -4.09 -6.45 14.22
N ASP A 57 -4.95 -5.43 14.32
CA ASP A 57 -4.70 -4.23 15.12
C ASP A 57 -4.53 -4.57 16.60
N GLN A 58 -5.35 -5.48 17.13
CA GLN A 58 -5.20 -5.97 18.50
C GLN A 58 -3.85 -6.66 18.73
N ALA A 59 -3.42 -7.49 17.80
CA ALA A 59 -2.13 -8.19 17.87
C ALA A 59 -0.95 -7.20 17.80
N VAL A 60 -1.01 -6.19 16.93
CA VAL A 60 0.01 -5.12 16.85
C VAL A 60 0.01 -4.25 18.10
N HIS A 61 -1.16 -3.95 18.64
CA HIS A 61 -1.26 -3.22 19.91
C HIS A 61 -0.66 -4.00 21.08
N LYS A 62 -0.94 -5.30 21.17
CA LYS A 62 -0.33 -6.20 22.16
C LYS A 62 1.19 -6.23 22.02
N LEU A 63 1.71 -6.34 20.78
CA LEU A 63 3.15 -6.26 20.51
C LEU A 63 3.74 -4.93 21.01
N ALA A 64 3.05 -3.79 20.76
CA ALA A 64 3.50 -2.50 21.26
C ALA A 64 3.60 -2.45 22.78
N MET A 65 2.60 -2.97 23.47
CA MET A 65 2.61 -3.05 24.96
C MET A 65 3.76 -3.92 25.46
N GLU A 66 3.95 -5.11 24.91
CA GLU A 66 5.03 -6.03 25.28
C GLU A 66 6.42 -5.42 25.02
N CYS A 67 6.56 -4.63 23.95
CA CYS A 67 7.77 -3.91 23.63
C CYS A 67 7.91 -2.56 24.36
N LYS A 68 7.04 -2.28 25.34
CA LYS A 68 7.02 -1.01 26.11
C LYS A 68 7.01 0.22 25.20
N ARG A 69 6.27 0.15 24.08
CA ARG A 69 6.07 1.27 23.16
C ARG A 69 4.78 2.00 23.47
N ALA A 70 4.73 3.29 23.16
CA ALA A 70 3.58 4.12 23.53
C ALA A 70 2.27 3.68 22.85
N ASN A 71 2.34 3.20 21.62
CA ASN A 71 1.17 2.73 20.85
C ASN A 71 1.59 1.91 19.62
N ALA A 72 0.61 1.29 18.97
CA ALA A 72 0.79 0.50 17.76
C ALA A 72 1.37 1.32 16.59
N ALA A 73 1.08 2.63 16.50
CA ALA A 73 1.60 3.49 15.45
C ALA A 73 3.14 3.57 15.45
N ILE A 74 3.78 3.43 16.61
CA ILE A 74 5.25 3.38 16.70
C ILE A 74 5.79 2.10 16.07
N ILE A 75 5.13 0.96 16.27
CA ILE A 75 5.49 -0.30 15.62
C ILE A 75 5.41 -0.14 14.09
N GLU A 76 4.31 0.41 13.59
CA GLU A 76 4.13 0.69 12.16
C GLU A 76 5.24 1.60 11.59
N GLN A 77 5.63 2.64 12.32
CA GLN A 77 6.73 3.52 11.92
C GLN A 77 8.08 2.80 11.86
N ILE A 78 8.34 1.88 12.80
CA ILE A 78 9.56 1.07 12.80
C ILE A 78 9.59 0.18 11.55
N ILE A 79 8.47 -0.45 11.22
CA ILE A 79 8.33 -1.29 10.03
C ILE A 79 8.52 -0.47 8.75
N ASP A 80 7.85 0.69 8.64
CA ASP A 80 7.98 1.56 7.47
C ASP A 80 9.43 2.04 7.26
N LYS A 81 10.13 2.39 8.34
CA LYS A 81 11.56 2.75 8.28
C LYS A 81 12.43 1.57 7.87
N HIS A 82 12.15 0.38 8.38
CA HIS A 82 12.88 -0.83 8.01
C HIS A 82 12.70 -1.18 6.53
N GLU A 83 11.47 -1.13 6.02
CA GLU A 83 11.18 -1.35 4.61
C GLU A 83 11.88 -0.32 3.72
N MET A 84 11.83 0.95 4.12
CA MET A 84 12.55 2.02 3.42
C MET A 84 14.06 1.77 3.42
N PHE A 85 14.64 1.40 4.56
CA PHE A 85 16.06 1.08 4.65
C PHE A 85 16.45 -0.10 3.74
N LYS A 86 15.64 -1.17 3.72
CA LYS A 86 15.88 -2.31 2.80
C LYS A 86 15.97 -1.88 1.34
N ARG A 87 15.07 -0.99 0.91
CA ARG A 87 15.02 -0.50 -0.47
C ARG A 87 16.19 0.42 -0.81
N THR A 88 16.66 1.19 0.16
CA THR A 88 17.72 2.21 -0.04
C THR A 88 19.10 1.72 0.36
N LYS A 89 19.22 0.54 0.97
CA LYS A 89 20.50 -0.01 1.42
C LYS A 89 21.45 -0.19 0.24
N GLY A 90 22.58 0.48 0.32
CA GLY A 90 23.61 0.42 -0.71
C GLY A 90 23.36 1.32 -1.93
N GLN A 91 22.28 2.10 -1.95
CA GLN A 91 22.09 3.11 -2.98
C GLN A 91 23.17 4.20 -2.85
N LYS A 92 23.80 4.52 -3.95
CA LYS A 92 24.71 5.64 -4.12
C LYS A 92 24.10 6.63 -5.12
N PRO A 93 24.48 7.91 -5.08
CA PRO A 93 24.11 8.83 -6.15
C PRO A 93 24.58 8.30 -7.50
N LEU A 94 23.69 8.34 -8.49
CA LEU A 94 23.94 7.90 -9.86
C LEU A 94 23.85 9.09 -10.80
N THR A 95 24.63 9.07 -11.85
CA THR A 95 24.45 9.97 -12.99
C THR A 95 23.28 9.47 -13.86
N PRO A 96 22.69 10.31 -14.72
CA PRO A 96 21.63 9.87 -15.64
C PRO A 96 22.01 8.65 -16.50
N ASP A 97 23.26 8.53 -16.91
CA ASP A 97 23.78 7.42 -17.73
C ASP A 97 23.97 6.12 -16.93
N GLU A 98 23.99 6.20 -15.60
CA GLU A 98 24.07 5.04 -14.70
C GLU A 98 22.67 4.57 -14.22
N LEU A 99 21.59 5.27 -14.61
CA LEU A 99 20.24 4.83 -14.32
C LEU A 99 19.89 3.59 -15.16
N ASP A 100 19.01 2.76 -14.61
CA ASP A 100 18.51 1.58 -15.32
C ASP A 100 17.71 2.02 -16.56
N ASP A 101 18.16 1.60 -17.73
CA ASP A 101 17.53 1.85 -19.03
C ASP A 101 16.82 0.61 -19.60
N THR A 102 16.62 -0.42 -18.76
CA THR A 102 15.90 -1.62 -19.14
C THR A 102 14.51 -1.25 -19.68
N PRO A 103 14.11 -1.73 -20.85
CA PRO A 103 12.80 -1.43 -21.42
C PRO A 103 11.67 -1.83 -20.48
N PHE A 104 10.68 -0.96 -20.35
CA PHE A 104 9.50 -1.26 -19.55
C PHE A 104 8.76 -2.49 -20.08
N GLU A 105 8.42 -3.41 -19.17
CA GLU A 105 7.36 -4.36 -19.44
C GLU A 105 6.00 -3.67 -19.38
N TYR A 106 5.05 -4.12 -20.18
CA TYR A 106 3.72 -3.53 -20.23
C TYR A 106 2.64 -4.58 -19.99
N LEU A 107 1.61 -4.19 -19.24
CA LEU A 107 0.31 -4.89 -19.26
C LEU A 107 -0.46 -4.57 -20.54
N ILE A 108 -0.43 -3.31 -20.95
CA ILE A 108 -0.96 -2.85 -22.24
C ILE A 108 0.13 -1.97 -22.85
N PRO A 109 0.76 -2.42 -23.95
CA PRO A 109 1.84 -1.69 -24.59
C PRO A 109 1.48 -0.23 -24.88
N GLY A 110 2.36 0.69 -24.50
CA GLY A 110 2.19 2.12 -24.68
C GLY A 110 1.16 2.81 -23.76
N LEU A 111 0.47 2.05 -22.90
CA LEU A 111 -0.54 2.60 -22.00
C LEU A 111 -0.28 2.28 -20.52
N LEU A 112 -0.02 1.01 -20.20
CA LEU A 112 0.06 0.55 -18.81
C LEU A 112 1.35 -0.25 -18.58
N PRO A 113 2.45 0.41 -18.15
CA PRO A 113 3.71 -0.26 -17.84
C PRO A 113 3.62 -1.08 -16.55
N LYS A 114 4.55 -2.03 -16.35
CA LYS A 114 4.78 -2.79 -15.13
C LYS A 114 6.12 -2.40 -14.50
N PRO A 115 6.25 -2.37 -13.19
CA PRO A 115 5.16 -2.20 -12.22
C PRO A 115 4.78 -0.71 -12.16
N TRP A 116 3.52 -0.38 -12.26
CA TRP A 116 3.08 1.01 -12.22
C TRP A 116 1.75 1.18 -11.48
N THR A 117 1.54 2.38 -10.94
CA THR A 117 0.27 2.77 -10.32
C THR A 117 -0.35 3.88 -11.15
N LEU A 118 -1.57 3.67 -11.62
CA LEU A 118 -2.35 4.65 -12.38
C LEU A 118 -3.50 5.15 -11.51
N LEU A 119 -3.61 6.46 -11.34
CA LEU A 119 -4.78 7.11 -10.75
C LEU A 119 -5.67 7.64 -11.88
N VAL A 120 -6.90 7.15 -11.95
CA VAL A 120 -7.92 7.62 -12.89
C VAL A 120 -8.83 8.60 -12.17
N HIS A 121 -8.73 9.87 -12.54
CA HIS A 121 -9.56 10.94 -11.97
C HIS A 121 -10.42 11.59 -13.06
N ALA A 122 -11.71 11.76 -12.78
CA ALA A 122 -12.67 12.48 -13.61
C ALA A 122 -13.97 12.69 -12.82
N ASP A 123 -14.86 13.53 -13.29
CA ASP A 123 -16.15 13.79 -12.68
C ASP A 123 -17.05 12.55 -12.61
N GLY A 124 -18.06 12.57 -11.76
CA GLY A 124 -19.05 11.50 -11.65
C GLY A 124 -19.74 11.25 -13.00
N GLY A 125 -20.02 9.97 -13.32
CA GLY A 125 -20.74 9.60 -14.54
C GLY A 125 -19.92 9.63 -15.84
N THR A 126 -18.64 9.99 -15.81
CA THR A 126 -17.78 10.07 -17.02
C THR A 126 -17.31 8.72 -17.56
N GLY A 127 -17.67 7.60 -16.91
CA GLY A 127 -17.35 6.26 -17.39
C GLY A 127 -16.02 5.67 -16.88
N LYS A 128 -15.44 6.20 -15.79
CA LYS A 128 -14.20 5.66 -15.18
C LYS A 128 -14.28 4.16 -14.96
N THR A 129 -15.32 3.69 -14.27
CA THR A 129 -15.56 2.28 -14.00
C THR A 129 -15.64 1.45 -15.29
N ALA A 130 -16.40 1.93 -16.29
CA ALA A 130 -16.53 1.23 -17.57
C ALA A 130 -15.18 1.14 -18.32
N MET A 131 -14.36 2.18 -18.26
CA MET A 131 -13.01 2.17 -18.82
C MET A 131 -12.15 1.13 -18.10
N CYS A 132 -12.12 1.13 -16.77
CA CYS A 132 -11.35 0.16 -15.98
C CYS A 132 -11.83 -1.27 -16.22
N GLN A 133 -13.15 -1.51 -16.34
CA GLN A 133 -13.72 -2.82 -16.69
C GLN A 133 -13.30 -3.26 -18.10
N THR A 134 -13.21 -2.33 -19.05
CA THR A 134 -12.73 -2.61 -20.41
C THR A 134 -11.25 -3.02 -20.39
N LEU A 135 -10.40 -2.31 -19.65
CA LEU A 135 -9.00 -2.69 -19.45
C LEU A 135 -8.89 -4.09 -18.82
N ALA A 136 -9.65 -4.31 -17.74
CA ALA A 136 -9.70 -5.60 -17.05
C ALA A 136 -10.08 -6.76 -17.98
N LYS A 137 -11.09 -6.55 -18.87
CA LYS A 137 -11.50 -7.52 -19.87
C LYS A 137 -10.37 -7.85 -20.85
N HIS A 138 -9.74 -6.82 -21.43
CA HIS A 138 -8.69 -7.04 -22.43
C HIS A 138 -7.49 -7.76 -21.85
N ILE A 139 -7.07 -7.39 -20.62
CA ILE A 139 -6.00 -8.08 -19.91
C ILE A 139 -6.43 -9.51 -19.54
N GLY A 140 -7.63 -9.70 -18.98
CA GLY A 140 -8.12 -11.02 -18.59
C GLY A 140 -8.22 -12.00 -19.77
N GLN A 141 -8.58 -11.51 -20.95
CA GLN A 141 -8.79 -12.33 -22.14
C GLN A 141 -7.57 -12.39 -23.08
N GLY A 142 -6.56 -11.55 -22.88
CA GLY A 142 -5.45 -11.41 -23.82
C GLY A 142 -5.90 -10.91 -25.18
N LYS A 143 -6.85 -9.97 -25.21
CA LYS A 143 -7.39 -9.39 -26.43
C LYS A 143 -6.69 -8.09 -26.76
N ASP A 144 -6.42 -7.90 -28.05
CA ASP A 144 -5.85 -6.65 -28.54
C ASP A 144 -6.65 -5.44 -28.08
N PHE A 145 -5.94 -4.37 -27.77
CA PHE A 145 -6.50 -3.11 -27.31
C PHE A 145 -6.08 -1.96 -28.22
N ASN A 146 -7.00 -1.02 -28.47
CA ASN A 146 -6.67 0.15 -29.29
C ASN A 146 -6.08 1.24 -28.38
N VAL A 147 -4.81 1.56 -28.62
CA VAL A 147 -4.08 2.65 -27.95
C VAL A 147 -3.78 3.72 -28.99
N TYR A 148 -4.41 4.88 -28.85
CA TYR A 148 -4.23 6.03 -29.75
C TYR A 148 -4.35 5.68 -31.25
N GLY A 149 -5.31 4.83 -31.61
CA GLY A 149 -5.54 4.42 -32.99
C GLY A 149 -4.72 3.21 -33.45
N SER A 150 -3.76 2.74 -32.67
CA SER A 150 -2.96 1.56 -32.92
C SER A 150 -3.47 0.35 -32.13
N LEU A 151 -3.68 -0.77 -32.81
CA LEU A 151 -4.05 -2.02 -32.16
C LEU A 151 -2.80 -2.67 -31.58
N VAL A 152 -2.78 -2.86 -30.26
CA VAL A 152 -1.64 -3.47 -29.55
C VAL A 152 -2.04 -4.82 -28.98
N ASN A 153 -1.14 -5.80 -29.04
CA ASN A 153 -1.34 -7.10 -28.44
C ASN A 153 -1.23 -7.00 -26.92
N VAL A 154 -2.24 -7.51 -26.19
CA VAL A 154 -2.29 -7.52 -24.74
C VAL A 154 -2.09 -8.96 -24.24
N PRO A 155 -1.06 -9.24 -23.43
CA PRO A 155 -0.88 -10.57 -22.87
C PRO A 155 -2.02 -10.93 -21.91
N VAL A 156 -2.35 -12.23 -21.83
CA VAL A 156 -3.32 -12.72 -20.83
C VAL A 156 -2.78 -12.51 -19.44
N GLY A 157 -3.58 -11.86 -18.59
CA GLY A 157 -3.26 -11.60 -17.20
C GLY A 157 -4.40 -11.89 -16.24
N LYS A 158 -4.09 -11.99 -14.95
CA LYS A 158 -5.06 -12.14 -13.87
C LYS A 158 -5.40 -10.78 -13.30
N VAL A 159 -6.67 -10.48 -13.19
CA VAL A 159 -7.16 -9.20 -12.68
C VAL A 159 -7.89 -9.39 -11.36
N LEU A 160 -7.57 -8.56 -10.37
CA LEU A 160 -8.32 -8.43 -9.13
C LEU A 160 -9.07 -7.10 -9.14
N TRP A 161 -10.38 -7.16 -8.96
CA TRP A 161 -11.25 -5.99 -8.80
C TRP A 161 -11.68 -5.88 -7.36
N LEU A 162 -11.28 -4.80 -6.70
CA LEU A 162 -11.68 -4.45 -5.35
C LEU A 162 -12.80 -3.41 -5.45
N ASN A 163 -14.00 -3.80 -5.02
CA ASN A 163 -15.18 -2.97 -5.10
C ASN A 163 -15.46 -2.31 -3.76
N GLY A 164 -15.63 -0.99 -3.74
CA GLY A 164 -15.88 -0.22 -2.54
C GLY A 164 -17.31 0.30 -2.42
N ASP A 165 -17.97 0.62 -3.53
CA ASP A 165 -19.23 1.37 -3.48
C ASP A 165 -20.37 0.81 -4.33
N GLN A 166 -20.07 -0.06 -5.29
CA GLN A 166 -21.12 -0.59 -6.16
C GLN A 166 -21.81 -1.80 -5.58
N ASN A 167 -23.14 -1.84 -5.74
CA ASN A 167 -23.91 -3.04 -5.43
C ASN A 167 -23.49 -4.21 -6.33
N GLU A 168 -23.31 -5.40 -5.73
CA GLU A 168 -22.85 -6.61 -6.42
C GLU A 168 -23.66 -6.94 -7.69
N ARG A 169 -25.00 -6.78 -7.66
CA ARG A 169 -25.87 -7.07 -8.81
C ARG A 169 -25.62 -6.11 -9.98
N ILE A 170 -25.37 -4.83 -9.68
CA ILE A 170 -25.08 -3.82 -10.69
C ILE A 170 -23.70 -4.10 -11.28
N LEU A 171 -22.69 -4.31 -10.46
CA LEU A 171 -21.33 -4.63 -10.88
C LEU A 171 -21.30 -5.88 -11.76
N ARG A 172 -21.97 -6.95 -11.34
CA ARG A 172 -22.09 -8.20 -12.12
C ARG A 172 -22.73 -7.96 -13.49
N ARG A 173 -23.79 -7.15 -13.54
CA ARG A 173 -24.46 -6.83 -14.82
C ARG A 173 -23.54 -6.05 -15.75
N GLN A 174 -22.84 -5.05 -15.23
CA GLN A 174 -21.88 -4.24 -15.99
C GLN A 174 -20.74 -5.10 -16.53
N MET A 175 -20.09 -5.91 -15.68
CA MET A 175 -19.00 -6.79 -16.09
C MET A 175 -19.43 -7.82 -17.14
N LYS A 176 -20.67 -8.34 -17.04
CA LYS A 176 -21.26 -9.21 -18.07
C LYS A 176 -21.47 -8.48 -19.39
N LEU A 177 -22.01 -7.26 -19.36
CA LEU A 177 -22.24 -6.46 -20.57
C LEU A 177 -20.92 -6.12 -21.28
N ILE A 178 -19.89 -5.78 -20.52
CA ILE A 178 -18.56 -5.52 -21.04
C ILE A 178 -17.89 -6.81 -21.53
N GLY A 179 -18.24 -7.95 -20.96
CA GLY A 179 -17.73 -9.27 -21.31
C GLY A 179 -16.47 -9.67 -20.56
N CYS A 180 -16.34 -9.27 -19.29
CA CYS A 180 -15.29 -9.80 -18.40
C CYS A 180 -15.47 -11.30 -18.20
N ASP A 181 -14.35 -12.02 -18.08
CA ASP A 181 -14.32 -13.47 -17.95
C ASP A 181 -13.79 -13.94 -16.58
N LYS A 182 -13.50 -15.24 -16.47
CA LYS A 182 -13.02 -15.90 -15.24
C LYS A 182 -11.69 -15.39 -14.71
N ASN A 183 -10.88 -14.72 -15.53
CA ASN A 183 -9.59 -14.18 -15.13
C ASN A 183 -9.71 -12.82 -14.40
N VAL A 184 -10.92 -12.23 -14.43
CA VAL A 184 -11.27 -11.07 -13.60
C VAL A 184 -11.94 -11.58 -12.34
N LYS A 185 -11.24 -11.50 -11.20
CA LYS A 185 -11.79 -11.84 -9.88
C LYS A 185 -12.25 -10.58 -9.18
N VAL A 186 -13.35 -10.68 -8.47
CA VAL A 186 -13.99 -9.54 -7.77
C VAL A 186 -14.06 -9.83 -6.29
N VAL A 187 -13.72 -8.85 -5.49
CA VAL A 187 -14.09 -8.76 -4.07
C VAL A 187 -15.16 -7.69 -3.97
N THR A 188 -16.37 -8.07 -3.57
CA THR A 188 -17.57 -7.21 -3.62
C THR A 188 -17.62 -6.18 -2.51
N GLU A 189 -16.93 -6.44 -1.42
CA GLU A 189 -16.77 -5.52 -0.29
C GLU A 189 -15.29 -5.48 0.07
N TRP A 190 -14.69 -4.32 0.00
CA TRP A 190 -13.28 -4.15 0.28
C TRP A 190 -13.02 -2.84 1.02
N ASP A 191 -12.10 -2.91 1.99
CA ASP A 191 -11.54 -1.75 2.65
C ASP A 191 -10.01 -1.77 2.61
N MET A 192 -9.40 -0.62 2.45
CA MET A 192 -7.93 -0.46 2.35
C MET A 192 -7.19 -0.84 3.62
N GLN A 193 -7.86 -0.90 4.76
CA GLN A 193 -7.27 -1.39 6.02
C GLN A 193 -7.03 -2.90 6.00
N TRP A 194 -7.65 -3.64 5.08
CA TRP A 194 -7.46 -5.09 4.94
C TRP A 194 -6.16 -5.46 4.20
N TYR A 195 -5.10 -4.74 4.50
CA TYR A 195 -3.82 -4.90 3.82
C TYR A 195 -3.23 -6.32 3.98
N ALA A 196 -3.32 -6.92 5.18
CA ALA A 196 -2.82 -8.27 5.42
C ALA A 196 -3.55 -9.31 4.55
N ARG A 197 -4.88 -9.19 4.39
CA ARG A 197 -5.69 -10.00 3.49
C ARG A 197 -5.26 -9.80 2.03
N PHE A 198 -5.05 -8.56 1.62
CA PHE A 198 -4.55 -8.24 0.28
C PHE A 198 -3.22 -8.92 -0.02
N LYS A 199 -2.24 -8.83 0.88
CA LYS A 199 -0.93 -9.49 0.73
C LYS A 199 -1.04 -11.00 0.54
N ARG A 200 -1.89 -11.66 1.33
CA ARG A 200 -2.12 -13.11 1.20
C ARG A 200 -2.75 -13.46 -0.15
N MET A 201 -3.74 -12.69 -0.58
CA MET A 201 -4.35 -12.86 -1.90
C MET A 201 -3.33 -12.70 -3.02
N GLN A 202 -2.52 -11.65 -2.97
CA GLN A 202 -1.48 -11.41 -3.97
C GLN A 202 -0.41 -12.50 -3.97
N LYS A 203 0.05 -12.95 -2.80
CA LYS A 203 1.01 -14.05 -2.68
C LYS A 203 0.45 -15.36 -3.25
N LYS A 204 -0.85 -15.64 -3.04
CA LYS A 204 -1.50 -16.87 -3.48
C LYS A 204 -1.82 -16.89 -4.97
N TYR A 205 -2.28 -15.77 -5.51
CA TYR A 205 -2.87 -15.73 -6.85
C TYR A 205 -2.01 -14.99 -7.87
N ALA A 206 -1.08 -14.14 -7.45
CA ALA A 206 -0.19 -13.34 -8.28
C ALA A 206 -0.97 -12.59 -9.38
N TYR A 207 -1.80 -11.63 -8.99
CA TYR A 207 -2.55 -10.80 -9.92
C TYR A 207 -1.63 -9.83 -10.67
N ASP A 208 -1.85 -9.69 -11.96
CA ASP A 208 -1.10 -8.77 -12.83
C ASP A 208 -1.66 -7.35 -12.80
N LEU A 209 -2.97 -7.20 -12.63
CA LEU A 209 -3.66 -5.93 -12.46
C LEU A 209 -4.54 -5.96 -11.22
N ILE A 210 -4.48 -4.90 -10.44
CA ILE A 210 -5.39 -4.67 -9.32
C ILE A 210 -6.13 -3.37 -9.58
N VAL A 211 -7.46 -3.43 -9.64
CA VAL A 211 -8.34 -2.28 -9.78
C VAL A 211 -9.03 -2.01 -8.46
N ILE A 212 -8.99 -0.77 -8.01
CA ILE A 212 -9.68 -0.29 -6.81
C ILE A 212 -10.74 0.71 -7.27
N ASP A 213 -12.01 0.37 -7.12
CA ASP A 213 -13.14 1.15 -7.64
C ASP A 213 -14.31 1.20 -6.64
N SER A 214 -14.55 2.31 -6.03
CA SER A 214 -13.77 3.55 -6.05
C SER A 214 -12.74 3.57 -4.93
N LEU A 215 -11.79 4.51 -5.02
CA LEU A 215 -10.80 4.70 -3.97
C LEU A 215 -11.46 5.16 -2.68
N ASP A 216 -12.44 6.05 -2.78
CA ASP A 216 -13.22 6.57 -1.66
C ASP A 216 -14.03 5.45 -1.00
N GLY A 217 -14.84 4.72 -1.76
CA GLY A 217 -15.62 3.60 -1.23
C GLY A 217 -14.78 2.45 -0.65
N CYS A 218 -13.55 2.26 -1.14
CA CYS A 218 -12.60 1.29 -0.55
C CYS A 218 -11.82 1.85 0.66
N ASN A 219 -12.05 3.08 1.08
CA ASN A 219 -11.37 3.74 2.19
C ASN A 219 -12.36 4.32 3.22
N ASP A 220 -13.58 3.84 3.20
CA ASP A 220 -14.73 4.35 3.97
C ASP A 220 -14.50 4.26 5.50
N SER A 221 -13.78 3.25 5.97
CA SER A 221 -13.40 3.12 7.37
C SER A 221 -12.30 4.09 7.82
N ASN A 222 -11.74 4.89 6.92
CA ASN A 222 -10.71 5.87 7.24
C ASN A 222 -11.34 7.10 7.92
N PRO A 223 -10.95 7.45 9.16
CA PRO A 223 -11.56 8.55 9.90
C PRO A 223 -11.16 9.94 9.37
N TYR A 224 -10.27 10.03 8.41
CA TYR A 224 -9.75 11.28 7.90
C TYR A 224 -10.48 11.71 6.63
N GLU A 225 -10.70 13.02 6.49
CA GLU A 225 -11.26 13.61 5.26
C GLU A 225 -10.30 13.41 4.07
N GLU A 226 -10.85 13.29 2.86
CA GLU A 226 -10.12 13.04 1.60
C GLU A 226 -8.96 14.03 1.37
N ASN A 227 -9.09 15.27 1.82
CA ASN A 227 -8.07 16.31 1.69
C ASN A 227 -6.89 16.15 2.66
N ARG A 228 -6.95 15.21 3.59
CA ARG A 228 -5.92 15.00 4.60
C ARG A 228 -4.85 14.05 4.06
N ARG A 229 -3.60 14.32 4.43
CA ARG A 229 -2.47 13.44 4.11
C ARG A 229 -2.70 12.02 4.65
N GLU A 230 -3.30 11.90 5.81
CA GLU A 230 -3.61 10.66 6.52
C GLU A 230 -4.56 9.77 5.72
N TYR A 231 -5.49 10.37 4.98
CA TYR A 231 -6.41 9.64 4.08
C TYR A 231 -5.66 8.80 3.03
N ALA A 232 -4.55 9.30 2.52
CA ALA A 232 -3.74 8.61 1.51
C ALA A 232 -2.76 7.56 2.08
N LEU A 233 -2.62 7.43 3.41
CA LEU A 233 -1.65 6.51 4.01
C LEU A 233 -1.91 5.04 3.69
N PRO A 234 -3.16 4.50 3.77
CA PRO A 234 -3.44 3.10 3.40
C PRO A 234 -3.07 2.80 1.96
N ILE A 235 -3.37 3.73 1.04
CA ILE A 235 -3.03 3.62 -0.38
C ILE A 235 -1.51 3.55 -0.58
N LYS A 236 -0.78 4.45 0.09
CA LYS A 236 0.70 4.47 0.05
C LYS A 236 1.30 3.20 0.62
N LYS A 237 0.72 2.65 1.69
CA LYS A 237 1.15 1.36 2.26
C LYS A 237 0.96 0.23 1.23
N LEU A 238 -0.19 0.19 0.57
CA LEU A 238 -0.52 -0.82 -0.43
C LEU A 238 0.46 -0.78 -1.62
N VAL A 239 0.76 0.40 -2.13
CA VAL A 239 1.71 0.60 -3.24
C VAL A 239 3.14 0.27 -2.80
N ARG A 240 3.62 0.82 -1.68
CA ARG A 240 5.00 0.69 -1.23
C ARG A 240 5.39 -0.73 -0.82
N ARG A 241 4.47 -1.48 -0.20
CA ARG A 241 4.76 -2.81 0.36
C ARG A 241 4.61 -3.94 -0.66
N ASN A 242 4.13 -3.65 -1.87
CA ASN A 242 4.03 -4.64 -2.95
C ASN A 242 5.24 -4.70 -3.88
N GLY A 243 6.37 -4.15 -3.48
CA GLY A 243 7.64 -4.33 -4.20
C GLY A 243 7.89 -3.34 -5.33
N GLN A 244 7.17 -2.23 -5.33
CA GLN A 244 7.46 -1.10 -6.21
C GLN A 244 8.39 -0.09 -5.56
#